data_0055d2626d44ba9421ba55e1b2ce5e4d
#
_entry.id   0055d2626d44ba9421ba55e1b2ce5e4d
#
_cell.length_a   1.000
_cell.length_b   1.000
_cell.length_c   1.000
_cell.angle_alpha   90.00
_cell.angle_beta   90.00
_cell.angle_gamma   90.00
#
_symmetry.space_group_name_H-M   'P 1'
#
loop_
_entity.id
_entity.type
_entity.pdbx_description
1 polymer ?
#
loop_
_entity_poly.entity_id
_entity_poly.type
_entity_poly.pdbx_seq_one_letter_code
_entity_poly.pdbx_strand_id
1 'polypeptide(L)'
;MASITVDWNVFDYKFSGKQREAFESLAYTLFCFEFKQKFGIFRYFNQPYIETQPIKTDDGDVIGFQAKYYDAATKLSSKKMDLIEAIDGAKDKYAGITKFIIYTNKE
;
A
#
# COMPACT_ATOMS: atom_id res chain seq x y z
N MET A 1 14.89 8.75 15.53
CA MET A 1 13.59 8.92 14.85
C MET A 1 12.51 8.19 15.63
N ALA A 2 11.41 8.86 15.91
CA ALA A 2 10.30 8.22 16.61
C ALA A 2 9.60 7.22 15.68
N SER A 3 9.29 6.05 16.17
CA SER A 3 8.46 5.08 15.46
C SER A 3 7.00 5.38 15.74
N ILE A 4 6.17 5.22 14.73
CA ILE A 4 4.72 5.36 14.86
C ILE A 4 4.13 3.97 15.02
N THR A 5 3.40 3.78 16.12
CA THR A 5 2.71 2.52 16.37
C THR A 5 1.21 2.73 16.21
N VAL A 6 0.58 1.91 15.39
CA VAL A 6 -0.86 1.94 15.20
C VAL A 6 -1.49 0.84 16.06
N ASP A 7 -2.46 1.21 16.89
CA ASP A 7 -3.29 0.23 17.59
C ASP A 7 -4.39 -0.23 16.64
N TRP A 8 -4.21 -1.40 16.06
CA TRP A 8 -5.12 -1.92 15.04
C TRP A 8 -6.50 -2.27 15.59
N ASN A 9 -6.63 -2.54 16.88
CA ASN A 9 -7.93 -2.76 17.49
C ASN A 9 -8.75 -1.47 17.54
N VAL A 10 -8.10 -0.35 17.90
CA VAL A 10 -8.71 0.96 17.87
C VAL A 10 -9.08 1.36 16.44
N PHE A 11 -8.17 1.13 15.51
CA PHE A 11 -8.40 1.40 14.08
C PHE A 11 -9.63 0.64 13.58
N ASP A 12 -9.71 -0.66 13.85
CA ASP A 12 -10.82 -1.50 13.39
C ASP A 12 -12.16 -1.04 13.99
N TYR A 13 -12.16 -0.64 15.25
CA TYR A 13 -13.36 -0.12 15.89
C TYR A 13 -13.79 1.22 15.27
N LYS A 14 -12.85 2.14 15.12
CA LYS A 14 -13.13 3.48 14.61
C LYS A 14 -13.68 3.46 13.17
N PHE A 15 -13.15 2.59 12.35
CA PHE A 15 -13.52 2.49 10.94
C PHE A 15 -14.37 1.25 10.63
N SER A 16 -15.17 0.82 11.59
CA SER A 16 -16.01 -0.38 11.46
C SER A 16 -16.83 -0.36 10.17
N GLY A 17 -16.72 -1.43 9.38
CA GLY A 17 -17.36 -1.55 8.07
C GLY A 17 -16.64 -0.84 6.94
N LYS A 18 -15.59 -0.06 7.22
CA LYS A 18 -14.82 0.70 6.22
C LYS A 18 -13.30 0.60 6.43
N GLN A 19 -12.86 -0.47 7.08
CA GLN A 19 -11.46 -0.64 7.45
C GLN A 19 -10.54 -0.64 6.23
N ARG A 20 -10.94 -1.32 5.15
CA ARG A 20 -10.12 -1.40 3.94
C ARG A 20 -9.90 -0.02 3.32
N GLU A 21 -10.96 0.75 3.14
CA GLU A 21 -10.89 2.07 2.55
C GLU A 21 -10.07 3.03 3.43
N ALA A 22 -10.25 2.95 4.75
CA ALA A 22 -9.48 3.75 5.68
C ALA A 22 -7.99 3.38 5.62
N PHE A 23 -7.67 2.09 5.53
CA PHE A 23 -6.29 1.64 5.42
C PHE A 23 -5.65 2.07 4.10
N GLU A 24 -6.37 1.97 3.00
CA GLU A 24 -5.90 2.43 1.69
C GLU A 24 -5.58 3.93 1.72
N SER A 25 -6.42 4.73 2.37
CA SER A 25 -6.18 6.17 2.52
C SER A 25 -4.97 6.45 3.40
N LEU A 26 -4.79 5.68 4.47
CA LEU A 26 -3.60 5.79 5.32
C LEU A 26 -2.34 5.46 4.53
N ALA A 27 -2.33 4.35 3.80
CA ALA A 27 -1.20 3.94 2.99
C ALA A 27 -0.86 5.00 1.93
N TYR A 28 -1.87 5.55 1.27
CA TYR A 28 -1.69 6.64 0.31
C TYR A 28 -1.01 7.85 0.96
N THR A 29 -1.49 8.25 2.13
CA THR A 29 -0.92 9.39 2.86
C THR A 29 0.53 9.14 3.24
N LEU A 30 0.84 7.94 3.75
CA LEU A 30 2.20 7.57 4.13
C LEU A 30 3.13 7.53 2.90
N PHE A 31 2.64 7.01 1.79
CA PHE A 31 3.43 6.96 0.55
C PHE A 31 3.74 8.37 0.04
N CYS A 32 2.74 9.25 0.01
CA CYS A 32 2.95 10.65 -0.40
C CYS A 32 3.92 11.36 0.52
N PHE A 33 3.82 11.12 1.82
CA PHE A 33 4.73 11.72 2.79
C PHE A 33 6.17 11.23 2.60
N GLU A 34 6.35 9.92 2.47
CA GLU A 34 7.67 9.31 2.34
C GLU A 34 8.39 9.77 1.07
N PHE A 35 7.65 9.88 -0.03
CA PHE A 35 8.22 10.25 -1.32
C PHE A 35 7.96 11.71 -1.70
N LYS A 36 7.61 12.54 -0.73
CA LYS A 36 7.51 14.01 -0.85
C LYS A 36 6.54 14.48 -1.94
N GLN A 37 5.43 13.81 -2.08
CA GLN A 37 4.39 14.17 -3.03
C GLN A 37 3.40 15.15 -2.37
N LYS A 38 3.78 16.41 -2.27
CA LYS A 38 3.05 17.44 -1.50
C LYS A 38 1.62 17.68 -1.97
N PHE A 39 1.37 17.54 -3.27
CA PHE A 39 0.07 17.80 -3.85
C PHE A 39 -0.70 16.52 -4.15
N GLY A 40 -0.18 15.40 -3.65
CA GLY A 40 -0.77 14.09 -3.87
C GLY A 40 -0.40 13.51 -5.24
N ILE A 41 -0.92 12.33 -5.49
CA ILE A 41 -0.68 11.58 -6.71
C ILE A 41 -2.04 11.11 -7.21
N PHE A 42 -2.22 11.00 -8.51
CA PHE A 42 -3.45 10.48 -9.07
C PHE A 42 -3.70 9.06 -8.56
N ARG A 43 -4.85 8.84 -7.91
CA ARG A 43 -5.23 7.53 -7.38
C ARG A 43 -5.98 6.74 -8.44
N TYR A 44 -5.59 5.48 -8.58
CA TYR A 44 -6.33 4.53 -9.40
C TYR A 44 -7.44 3.89 -8.57
N PHE A 45 -8.65 3.90 -9.08
CA PHE A 45 -9.76 3.18 -8.48
C PHE A 45 -10.04 1.94 -9.32
N ASN A 46 -10.21 0.80 -8.66
CA ASN A 46 -10.49 -0.48 -9.33
C ASN A 46 -9.40 -0.94 -10.30
N GLN A 47 -8.17 -0.47 -10.08
CA GLN A 47 -7.01 -0.99 -10.82
C GLN A 47 -6.36 -2.12 -10.04
N PRO A 48 -6.09 -3.25 -10.69
CA PRO A 48 -5.36 -4.32 -10.01
C PRO A 48 -3.89 -3.94 -9.79
N TYR A 49 -3.33 -4.45 -8.70
CA TYR A 49 -1.90 -4.45 -8.39
C TYR A 49 -1.29 -3.13 -7.93
N ILE A 50 -1.92 -1.98 -8.17
CA ILE A 50 -1.30 -0.69 -7.83
C ILE A 50 -2.38 0.32 -7.42
N GLU A 51 -2.06 1.15 -6.41
CA GLU A 51 -3.02 2.11 -5.85
C GLU A 51 -2.99 3.46 -6.53
N THR A 52 -1.84 3.86 -7.06
CA THR A 52 -1.65 5.16 -7.69
C THR A 52 -0.84 5.04 -8.96
N GLN A 53 -0.80 6.13 -9.73
CA GLN A 53 0.20 6.28 -10.78
C GLN A 53 1.60 6.07 -10.17
N PRO A 54 2.48 5.28 -10.80
CA PRO A 54 3.86 5.15 -10.31
C PRO A 54 4.59 6.48 -10.31
N ILE A 55 5.43 6.70 -9.32
CA ILE A 55 6.24 7.93 -9.25
C ILE A 55 7.67 7.62 -9.68
N LYS A 56 8.31 8.62 -10.27
CA LYS A 56 9.72 8.55 -10.65
C LYS A 56 10.54 9.39 -9.70
N THR A 57 11.56 8.80 -9.10
CA THR A 57 12.45 9.52 -8.19
C THR A 57 13.65 10.09 -8.95
N ASP A 58 14.37 11.01 -8.29
CA ASP A 58 15.53 11.68 -8.90
C ASP A 58 16.65 10.72 -9.25
N ASP A 59 16.78 9.62 -8.52
CA ASP A 59 17.79 8.58 -8.77
C ASP A 59 17.35 7.54 -9.81
N GLY A 60 16.24 7.78 -10.48
CA GLY A 60 15.79 6.95 -11.59
C GLY A 60 14.87 5.80 -11.25
N ASP A 61 14.54 5.61 -9.98
CA ASP A 61 13.57 4.57 -9.60
C ASP A 61 12.15 4.97 -10.00
N VAL A 62 11.39 3.96 -10.39
CA VAL A 62 9.95 4.09 -10.64
C VAL A 62 9.25 3.23 -9.60
N ILE A 63 8.48 3.86 -8.72
CA ILE A 63 7.94 3.24 -7.52
C ILE A 63 6.42 3.20 -7.58
N GLY A 64 5.87 2.01 -7.37
CA GLY A 64 4.44 1.81 -7.17
C GLY A 64 4.17 1.19 -5.81
N PHE A 65 2.94 1.24 -5.35
CA PHE A 65 2.57 0.61 -4.09
C PHE A 65 1.18 -0.01 -4.14
N GLN A 66 0.95 -0.93 -3.22
CA GLN A 66 -0.36 -1.50 -2.98
C GLN A 66 -0.62 -1.58 -1.48
N ALA A 67 -1.86 -1.35 -1.09
CA ALA A 67 -2.30 -1.48 0.30
C ALA A 67 -3.05 -2.82 0.45
N LYS A 68 -2.68 -3.61 1.45
CA LYS A 68 -3.29 -4.90 1.77
C LYS A 68 -3.75 -4.90 3.22
N TYR A 69 -5.04 -4.68 3.43
CA TYR A 69 -5.65 -4.78 4.75
C TYR A 69 -6.22 -6.17 4.96
N TYR A 70 -5.91 -6.78 6.09
CA TYR A 70 -6.41 -8.10 6.47
C TYR A 70 -7.11 -8.01 7.83
N ASP A 71 -8.10 -8.86 8.07
CA ASP A 71 -8.79 -8.90 9.36
C ASP A 71 -7.87 -9.46 10.47
N ALA A 72 -8.33 -9.34 11.73
CA ALA A 72 -7.51 -9.71 12.88
C ALA A 72 -7.14 -11.19 12.90
N ALA A 73 -7.98 -12.06 12.35
CA ALA A 73 -7.75 -13.50 12.33
C ALA A 73 -6.77 -13.95 11.25
N THR A 74 -6.52 -13.11 10.25
CA THR A 74 -5.65 -13.46 9.14
C THR A 74 -4.18 -13.38 9.56
N LYS A 75 -3.40 -14.41 9.22
CA LYS A 75 -1.95 -14.41 9.40
C LYS A 75 -1.28 -14.04 8.09
N LEU A 76 -0.27 -13.18 8.15
CA LEU A 76 0.45 -12.74 6.96
C LEU A 76 1.08 -13.93 6.21
N SER A 77 1.56 -14.94 6.93
CA SER A 77 2.14 -16.12 6.33
C SER A 77 1.18 -16.89 5.42
N SER A 78 -0.13 -16.79 5.67
CA SER A 78 -1.15 -17.44 4.83
C SER A 78 -1.41 -16.68 3.52
N LYS A 79 -0.86 -15.45 3.40
CA LYS A 79 -1.06 -14.58 2.24
C LYS A 79 0.18 -14.46 1.36
N LYS A 80 1.20 -15.27 1.60
CA LYS A 80 2.46 -15.19 0.87
C LYS A 80 2.26 -15.27 -0.65
N MET A 81 1.46 -16.24 -1.11
CA MET A 81 1.22 -16.39 -2.54
C MET A 81 0.45 -15.21 -3.13
N ASP A 82 -0.51 -14.66 -2.40
CA ASP A 82 -1.25 -13.47 -2.85
C ASP A 82 -0.31 -12.27 -3.01
N LEU A 83 0.64 -12.11 -2.09
CA LEU A 83 1.62 -11.02 -2.16
C LEU A 83 2.57 -11.20 -3.35
N ILE A 84 3.01 -12.42 -3.60
CA ILE A 84 3.87 -12.73 -4.75
C ILE A 84 3.12 -12.45 -6.06
N GLU A 85 1.87 -12.87 -6.16
CA GLU A 85 1.03 -12.60 -7.33
C GLU A 85 0.84 -11.09 -7.55
N ALA A 86 0.67 -10.32 -6.47
CA ALA A 86 0.55 -8.88 -6.56
C ALA A 86 1.81 -8.24 -7.13
N ILE A 87 2.98 -8.68 -6.68
CA ILE A 87 4.27 -8.20 -7.17
C ILE A 87 4.45 -8.55 -8.65
N ASP A 88 4.21 -9.81 -9.00
CA ASP A 88 4.36 -10.28 -10.38
C ASP A 88 3.38 -9.58 -11.32
N GLY A 89 2.13 -9.42 -10.89
CA GLY A 89 1.13 -8.70 -11.68
C GLY A 89 1.48 -7.23 -11.88
N ALA A 90 2.02 -6.58 -10.86
CA ALA A 90 2.47 -5.19 -10.97
C ALA A 90 3.62 -5.06 -11.96
N LYS A 91 4.58 -5.98 -11.90
CA LYS A 91 5.72 -5.99 -12.84
C LYS A 91 5.28 -6.21 -14.28
N ASP A 92 4.32 -7.10 -14.51
CA ASP A 92 3.82 -7.39 -15.85
C ASP A 92 3.01 -6.21 -16.41
N LYS A 93 2.14 -5.63 -15.62
CA LYS A 93 1.26 -4.57 -16.08
C LYS A 93 1.97 -3.21 -16.16
N TYR A 94 2.94 -2.98 -15.28
CA TYR A 94 3.67 -1.72 -15.18
C TYR A 94 5.17 -1.99 -15.29
N ALA A 95 5.60 -2.41 -16.47
CA ALA A 95 6.97 -2.91 -16.72
C ALA A 95 8.09 -1.94 -16.35
N GLY A 96 7.79 -0.63 -16.25
CA GLY A 96 8.77 0.36 -15.86
C GLY A 96 9.04 0.44 -14.35
N ILE A 97 8.26 -0.25 -13.51
CA ILE A 97 8.42 -0.19 -12.06
C ILE A 97 9.71 -0.89 -11.65
N THR A 98 10.56 -0.17 -10.90
CA THR A 98 11.80 -0.71 -10.34
C THR A 98 11.70 -1.07 -8.87
N LYS A 99 10.75 -0.46 -8.14
CA LYS A 99 10.46 -0.77 -6.74
C LYS A 99 8.96 -0.87 -6.52
N PHE A 100 8.55 -1.86 -5.76
CA PHE A 100 7.16 -2.07 -5.42
C PHE A 100 7.02 -2.23 -3.91
N ILE A 101 6.19 -1.40 -3.30
CA ILE A 101 5.99 -1.36 -1.85
C ILE A 101 4.61 -1.91 -1.52
N ILE A 102 4.55 -2.81 -0.56
CA ILE A 102 3.29 -3.31 -0.04
C ILE A 102 3.12 -2.79 1.37
N TYR A 103 2.05 -2.02 1.59
CA TYR A 103 1.65 -1.61 2.92
C TYR A 103 0.64 -2.61 3.46
N THR A 104 0.87 -3.10 4.66
CA THR A 104 -0.05 -4.03 5.31
C THR A 104 -0.20 -3.69 6.79
N ASN A 105 -1.34 -4.07 7.36
CA ASN A 105 -1.59 -3.95 8.79
C ASN A 105 -1.05 -5.14 9.59
N LYS A 106 -0.30 -6.03 8.94
CA LYS A 106 0.32 -7.20 9.58
C LYS A 106 1.83 -7.07 9.64
N GLU A 107 2.40 -7.67 10.65
CA GLU A 107 3.86 -7.74 10.81
C GLU A 107 4.45 -8.96 10.11
#